data_bae51ec5437b4ffee49dc1eb8768561e
#
_entry.id   bae51ec5437b4ffee49dc1eb8768561e
#
_cell.length_a   1.000
_cell.length_b   1.000
_cell.length_c   1.000
_cell.angle_alpha   90.00
_cell.angle_beta   90.00
_cell.angle_gamma   90.00
#
_symmetry.space_group_name_H-M   'P 1'
#
loop_
_entity.id
_entity.type
_entity.pdbx_description
1 polymer ?
#
loop_
_entity_poly.entity_id
_entity_poly.type
_entity_poly.pdbx_seq_one_letter_code
_entity_poly.pdbx_strand_id
1 'polypeptide(L)'
;MDRRILIVDDEREIAELISIYLKNEGFVTEMAFDGEQALEAWNKEPFDLVILDIMMPKMDGLEVCRTIRKDHHVPILMVSAKTQDMDKILGLMTGADDYMSKPFNPLELLARVRSLLRRSYQYSKPDNGDNREQNENRELRLGSLRIDKLSHSADVDGRPLQLTSTEFGILYLLAGQPGRVFSAEDIFQQVWKEKYFESNNTVMVHISKLRDKLEKELGEKLIVTVWGVGYKIEG
;
A
#
# COMPACT_ATOMS: atom_id res chain seq x y z
N MET A 1 19.17 5.58 8.74
CA MET A 1 18.81 4.19 9.12
C MET A 1 18.61 3.41 7.83
N ASP A 2 19.25 2.27 7.74
CA ASP A 2 19.13 1.41 6.57
C ASP A 2 17.77 0.73 6.61
N ARG A 3 17.03 0.83 5.51
CA ARG A 3 15.67 0.27 5.44
C ARG A 3 15.74 -1.24 5.28
N ARG A 4 14.93 -1.94 6.08
CA ARG A 4 14.90 -3.40 6.13
C ARG A 4 13.71 -3.94 5.35
N ILE A 5 13.98 -4.89 4.46
CA ILE A 5 12.97 -5.53 3.61
C ILE A 5 12.99 -7.03 3.87
N LEU A 6 11.84 -7.59 4.22
CA LEU A 6 11.64 -9.04 4.30
C LEU A 6 11.24 -9.56 2.92
N ILE A 7 11.96 -10.55 2.42
CA ILE A 7 11.70 -11.25 1.17
C ILE A 7 11.23 -12.66 1.51
N VAL A 8 10.04 -13.02 1.06
CA VAL A 8 9.42 -14.31 1.34
C VAL A 8 9.09 -14.99 0.03
N ASP A 9 9.82 -16.04 -0.31
CA ASP A 9 9.67 -16.79 -1.55
C ASP A 9 10.26 -18.19 -1.36
N ASP A 10 9.54 -19.25 -1.68
CA ASP A 10 10.03 -20.65 -1.54
C ASP A 10 11.07 -21.01 -2.60
N GLU A 11 11.10 -20.26 -3.72
CA GLU A 11 12.14 -20.37 -4.73
C GLU A 11 13.39 -19.54 -4.31
N ARG A 12 14.38 -20.23 -3.72
CA ARG A 12 15.61 -19.60 -3.21
C ARG A 12 16.31 -18.71 -4.22
N GLU A 13 16.39 -19.13 -5.48
CA GLU A 13 17.02 -18.38 -6.57
C GLU A 13 16.33 -17.04 -6.82
N ILE A 14 15.01 -16.99 -6.71
CA ILE A 14 14.23 -15.76 -6.85
C ILE A 14 14.44 -14.84 -5.64
N ALA A 15 14.38 -15.38 -4.42
CA ALA A 15 14.64 -14.61 -3.20
C ALA A 15 16.06 -14.00 -3.21
N GLU A 16 17.07 -14.78 -3.60
CA GLU A 16 18.45 -14.32 -3.73
C GLU A 16 18.60 -13.23 -4.80
N LEU A 17 17.99 -13.41 -5.97
CA LEU A 17 17.99 -12.42 -7.04
C LEU A 17 17.40 -11.09 -6.56
N ILE A 18 16.23 -11.12 -5.93
CA ILE A 18 15.59 -9.95 -5.34
C ILE A 18 16.51 -9.29 -4.31
N SER A 19 17.11 -10.10 -3.41
CA SER A 19 18.02 -9.61 -2.38
C SER A 19 19.23 -8.88 -2.96
N ILE A 20 19.85 -9.42 -4.03
CA ILE A 20 21.00 -8.81 -4.70
C ILE A 20 20.63 -7.42 -5.24
N TYR A 21 19.51 -7.31 -5.97
CA TYR A 21 19.07 -6.02 -6.51
C TYR A 21 18.78 -5.00 -5.41
N LEU A 22 18.10 -5.41 -4.34
CA LEU A 22 17.77 -4.52 -3.22
C LEU A 22 19.03 -4.07 -2.45
N LYS A 23 19.98 -4.97 -2.20
CA LYS A 23 21.25 -4.63 -1.55
C LYS A 23 22.08 -3.66 -2.35
N ASN A 24 22.10 -3.77 -3.69
CA ASN A 24 22.76 -2.82 -4.58
C ASN A 24 22.16 -1.41 -4.48
N GLU A 25 20.90 -1.30 -4.05
CA GLU A 25 20.20 -0.04 -3.79
C GLU A 25 20.36 0.46 -2.34
N GLY A 26 21.14 -0.23 -1.52
CA GLY A 26 21.41 0.13 -0.13
C GLY A 26 20.36 -0.33 0.87
N PHE A 27 19.48 -1.27 0.50
CA PHE A 27 18.53 -1.86 1.44
C PHE A 27 19.16 -3.01 2.22
N VAL A 28 18.75 -3.19 3.47
CA VAL A 28 19.03 -4.39 4.25
C VAL A 28 17.93 -5.40 3.98
N THR A 29 18.30 -6.64 3.65
CA THR A 29 17.33 -7.67 3.29
C THR A 29 17.45 -8.88 4.20
N GLU A 30 16.33 -9.45 4.57
CA GLU A 30 16.21 -10.77 5.20
C GLU A 30 15.34 -11.66 4.33
N MET A 31 15.68 -12.94 4.23
CA MET A 31 14.99 -13.91 3.38
C MET A 31 14.33 -14.98 4.24
N ALA A 32 13.10 -15.31 3.91
CA ALA A 32 12.36 -16.46 4.43
C ALA A 32 11.85 -17.31 3.27
N PHE A 33 11.80 -18.63 3.43
CA PHE A 33 11.51 -19.57 2.36
C PHE A 33 10.18 -20.32 2.55
N ASP A 34 9.42 -19.97 3.57
CA ASP A 34 8.04 -20.37 3.81
C ASP A 34 7.35 -19.36 4.75
N GLY A 35 6.03 -19.49 4.90
CA GLY A 35 5.25 -18.58 5.72
C GLY A 35 5.58 -18.63 7.21
N GLU A 36 6.00 -19.79 7.74
CA GLU A 36 6.38 -19.93 9.15
C GLU A 36 7.67 -19.16 9.43
N GLN A 37 8.71 -19.32 8.58
CA GLN A 37 9.95 -18.54 8.69
C GLN A 37 9.68 -17.04 8.53
N ALA A 38 8.77 -16.66 7.64
CA ALA A 38 8.39 -15.25 7.45
C ALA A 38 7.82 -14.65 8.74
N LEU A 39 6.90 -15.36 9.42
CA LEU A 39 6.33 -14.87 10.68
C LEU A 39 7.33 -14.93 11.83
N GLU A 40 8.24 -15.90 11.86
CA GLU A 40 9.34 -15.91 12.83
C GLU A 40 10.29 -14.72 12.66
N ALA A 41 10.68 -14.39 11.43
CA ALA A 41 11.51 -13.22 11.13
C ALA A 41 10.76 -11.93 11.50
N TRP A 42 9.49 -11.82 11.13
CA TRP A 42 8.63 -10.70 11.44
C TRP A 42 8.53 -10.40 12.93
N ASN A 43 8.43 -11.43 13.76
CA ASN A 43 8.31 -11.28 15.22
C ASN A 43 9.63 -10.92 15.92
N LYS A 44 10.77 -11.13 15.26
CA LYS A 44 12.10 -10.82 15.83
C LYS A 44 12.47 -9.36 15.68
N GLU A 45 12.23 -8.79 14.52
CA GLU A 45 12.65 -7.43 14.18
C GLU A 45 11.65 -6.74 13.24
N PRO A 46 11.55 -5.40 13.33
CA PRO A 46 10.66 -4.65 12.44
C PRO A 46 11.22 -4.56 11.02
N PHE A 47 10.34 -4.60 10.03
CA PHE A 47 10.64 -4.39 8.62
C PHE A 47 9.88 -3.17 8.09
N ASP A 48 10.47 -2.51 7.09
CA ASP A 48 9.91 -1.34 6.41
C ASP A 48 9.03 -1.70 5.22
N LEU A 49 9.21 -2.92 4.68
CA LEU A 49 8.45 -3.47 3.55
C LEU A 49 8.58 -5.00 3.54
N VAL A 50 7.53 -5.66 3.08
CA VAL A 50 7.54 -7.11 2.83
C VAL A 50 7.30 -7.36 1.35
N ILE A 51 8.16 -8.20 0.73
CA ILE A 51 7.93 -8.80 -0.59
C ILE A 51 7.50 -10.23 -0.33
N LEU A 52 6.36 -10.65 -0.88
CA LEU A 52 5.69 -11.86 -0.44
C LEU A 52 5.16 -12.66 -1.62
N ASP A 53 5.70 -13.86 -1.84
CA ASP A 53 5.07 -14.79 -2.77
C ASP A 53 3.76 -15.34 -2.17
N ILE A 54 2.77 -15.50 -3.04
CA ILE A 54 1.49 -16.09 -2.66
C ILE A 54 1.58 -17.62 -2.59
N MET A 55 2.31 -18.22 -3.54
CA MET A 55 2.30 -19.66 -3.75
C MET A 55 3.46 -20.34 -3.01
N MET A 56 3.30 -20.54 -1.71
CA MET A 56 4.30 -21.23 -0.91
C MET A 56 3.70 -22.48 -0.24
N PRO A 57 4.53 -23.51 0.03
CA PRO A 57 4.08 -24.71 0.74
C PRO A 57 3.75 -24.40 2.21
N LYS A 58 2.91 -25.21 2.83
CA LYS A 58 2.44 -25.15 4.23
C LYS A 58 1.55 -23.94 4.53
N MET A 59 2.12 -22.75 4.59
CA MET A 59 1.42 -21.49 4.83
C MET A 59 1.60 -20.60 3.60
N ASP A 60 0.51 -20.24 2.94
CA ASP A 60 0.53 -19.39 1.76
C ASP A 60 0.76 -17.91 2.11
N GLY A 61 1.16 -17.10 1.12
CA GLY A 61 1.42 -15.69 1.34
C GLY A 61 0.18 -14.89 1.71
N LEU A 62 -1.02 -15.35 1.36
CA LEU A 62 -2.25 -14.66 1.77
C LEU A 62 -2.48 -14.79 3.28
N GLU A 63 -2.15 -15.94 3.86
CA GLU A 63 -2.24 -16.17 5.30
C GLU A 63 -1.20 -15.37 6.07
N VAL A 64 0.04 -15.30 5.57
CA VAL A 64 1.10 -14.42 6.11
C VAL A 64 0.64 -12.96 6.08
N CYS A 65 0.12 -12.49 4.93
CA CYS A 65 -0.40 -11.13 4.80
C CYS A 65 -1.51 -10.83 5.80
N ARG A 66 -2.51 -11.72 5.93
CA ARG A 66 -3.61 -11.56 6.90
C ARG A 66 -3.08 -11.45 8.32
N THR A 67 -2.07 -12.25 8.66
CA THR A 67 -1.49 -12.26 10.01
C THR A 67 -0.76 -10.96 10.29
N ILE A 68 0.07 -10.46 9.38
CA ILE A 68 0.74 -9.17 9.52
C ILE A 68 -0.29 -8.03 9.63
N ARG A 69 -1.36 -8.08 8.83
CA ARG A 69 -2.40 -7.02 8.76
C ARG A 69 -3.30 -6.92 10.00
N LYS A 70 -3.26 -7.88 10.92
CA LYS A 70 -4.01 -7.77 12.19
C LYS A 70 -3.58 -6.54 12.98
N ASP A 71 -2.25 -6.28 13.02
CA ASP A 71 -1.68 -5.26 13.90
C ASP A 71 -0.74 -4.28 13.18
N HIS A 72 -0.42 -4.50 11.89
CA HIS A 72 0.58 -3.72 11.17
C HIS A 72 0.13 -3.28 9.78
N HIS A 73 0.56 -2.06 9.40
CA HIS A 73 0.26 -1.42 8.11
C HIS A 73 1.51 -1.24 7.23
N VAL A 74 2.57 -2.01 7.50
CA VAL A 74 3.78 -2.03 6.68
C VAL A 74 3.43 -2.31 5.22
N PRO A 75 4.06 -1.64 4.24
CA PRO A 75 3.82 -1.94 2.84
C PRO A 75 4.10 -3.41 2.49
N ILE A 76 3.17 -4.06 1.79
CA ILE A 76 3.32 -5.43 1.29
C ILE A 76 3.19 -5.43 -0.23
N LEU A 77 4.24 -5.87 -0.92
CA LEU A 77 4.26 -6.15 -2.35
C LEU A 77 4.08 -7.66 -2.54
N MET A 78 2.97 -8.07 -3.12
CA MET A 78 2.81 -9.47 -3.51
C MET A 78 3.46 -9.74 -4.85
N VAL A 79 4.16 -10.88 -4.95
CA VAL A 79 4.79 -11.37 -6.18
C VAL A 79 4.31 -12.80 -6.40
N SER A 80 3.78 -13.14 -7.58
CA SER A 80 3.26 -14.49 -7.80
C SER A 80 3.31 -14.93 -9.26
N ALA A 81 3.43 -16.24 -9.49
CA ALA A 81 3.25 -16.86 -10.81
C ALA A 81 1.80 -16.81 -11.32
N LYS A 82 0.84 -16.50 -10.44
CA LYS A 82 -0.56 -16.36 -10.81
C LYS A 82 -0.79 -15.06 -11.58
N THR A 83 -1.30 -15.19 -12.80
CA THR A 83 -1.50 -14.07 -13.73
C THR A 83 -2.96 -13.68 -13.91
N GLN A 84 -3.90 -14.50 -13.39
CA GLN A 84 -5.32 -14.23 -13.54
C GLN A 84 -5.75 -13.02 -12.69
N ASP A 85 -6.63 -12.20 -13.22
CA ASP A 85 -7.12 -11.01 -12.54
C ASP A 85 -7.75 -11.31 -11.18
N MET A 86 -8.41 -12.46 -11.04
CA MET A 86 -8.98 -12.90 -9.76
C MET A 86 -7.92 -13.13 -8.68
N ASP A 87 -6.75 -13.66 -9.03
CA ASP A 87 -5.67 -13.87 -8.05
C ASP A 87 -5.05 -12.55 -7.59
N LYS A 88 -4.91 -11.58 -8.52
CA LYS A 88 -4.47 -10.23 -8.21
C LYS A 88 -5.46 -9.53 -7.28
N ILE A 89 -6.75 -9.62 -7.61
CA ILE A 89 -7.84 -9.07 -6.79
C ILE A 89 -7.79 -9.68 -5.39
N LEU A 90 -7.66 -11.00 -5.28
CA LEU A 90 -7.61 -11.69 -3.99
C LEU A 90 -6.41 -11.26 -3.15
N GLY A 91 -5.22 -11.15 -3.73
CA GLY A 91 -4.02 -10.65 -3.06
C GLY A 91 -4.22 -9.23 -2.51
N LEU A 92 -4.69 -8.33 -3.35
CA LEU A 92 -5.00 -6.97 -2.95
C LEU A 92 -6.12 -6.92 -1.90
N MET A 93 -7.20 -7.68 -2.05
CA MET A 93 -8.27 -7.78 -1.05
C MET A 93 -7.80 -8.33 0.29
N THR A 94 -6.74 -9.13 0.32
CA THR A 94 -6.17 -9.65 1.57
C THR A 94 -5.42 -8.57 2.36
N GLY A 95 -4.97 -7.50 1.71
CA GLY A 95 -4.30 -6.38 2.37
C GLY A 95 -2.97 -5.97 1.74
N ALA A 96 -2.59 -6.55 0.62
CA ALA A 96 -1.43 -6.08 -0.12
C ALA A 96 -1.63 -4.65 -0.62
N ASP A 97 -0.53 -3.90 -0.72
CA ASP A 97 -0.51 -2.54 -1.25
C ASP A 97 -0.28 -2.51 -2.76
N ASP A 98 0.40 -3.53 -3.28
CA ASP A 98 0.62 -3.71 -4.71
C ASP A 98 0.84 -5.19 -5.06
N TYR A 99 0.79 -5.50 -6.36
CA TYR A 99 0.91 -6.86 -6.89
C TYR A 99 1.77 -6.87 -8.15
N MET A 100 2.62 -7.88 -8.28
CA MET A 100 3.44 -8.11 -9.46
C MET A 100 3.43 -9.58 -9.87
N SER A 101 3.34 -9.87 -11.17
CA SER A 101 3.38 -11.23 -11.70
C SER A 101 4.82 -11.70 -11.98
N LYS A 102 5.11 -12.96 -11.69
CA LYS A 102 6.31 -13.67 -12.19
C LYS A 102 6.07 -14.13 -13.65
N PRO A 103 7.05 -14.08 -14.56
CA PRO A 103 8.37 -13.49 -14.37
C PRO A 103 8.32 -11.95 -14.40
N PHE A 104 9.13 -11.30 -13.60
CA PHE A 104 9.18 -9.84 -13.48
C PHE A 104 10.51 -9.24 -13.92
N ASN A 105 10.47 -7.98 -14.30
CA ASN A 105 11.69 -7.20 -14.52
C ASN A 105 12.21 -6.67 -13.16
N PRO A 106 13.48 -6.96 -12.79
CA PRO A 106 14.06 -6.46 -11.55
C PRO A 106 13.99 -4.93 -11.37
N LEU A 107 14.08 -4.16 -12.45
CA LEU A 107 13.96 -2.70 -12.39
C LEU A 107 12.52 -2.27 -12.05
N GLU A 108 11.51 -3.02 -12.52
CA GLU A 108 10.12 -2.78 -12.15
C GLU A 108 9.91 -3.07 -10.66
N LEU A 109 10.45 -4.19 -10.16
CA LEU A 109 10.41 -4.52 -8.73
C LEU A 109 11.01 -3.39 -7.89
N LEU A 110 12.20 -2.89 -8.25
CA LEU A 110 12.85 -1.79 -7.55
C LEU A 110 12.01 -0.50 -7.57
N ALA A 111 11.39 -0.17 -8.72
CA ALA A 111 10.52 0.99 -8.83
C ALA A 111 9.33 0.89 -7.88
N ARG A 112 8.67 -0.28 -7.83
CA ARG A 112 7.53 -0.55 -6.93
C ARG A 112 7.93 -0.50 -5.46
N VAL A 113 9.05 -1.13 -5.09
CA VAL A 113 9.60 -1.08 -3.71
C VAL A 113 9.87 0.37 -3.29
N ARG A 114 10.55 1.15 -4.14
CA ARG A 114 10.81 2.58 -3.87
C ARG A 114 9.52 3.38 -3.73
N SER A 115 8.53 3.11 -4.59
CA SER A 115 7.23 3.78 -4.56
C SER A 115 6.47 3.47 -3.27
N LEU A 116 6.43 2.20 -2.84
CA LEU A 116 5.80 1.75 -1.60
C LEU A 116 6.48 2.38 -0.38
N LEU A 117 7.80 2.30 -0.29
CA LEU A 117 8.57 2.92 0.79
C LEU A 117 8.41 4.44 0.83
N ARG A 118 8.42 5.11 -0.33
CA ARG A 118 8.19 6.56 -0.40
C ARG A 118 6.82 6.93 0.17
N ARG A 119 5.75 6.21 -0.19
CA ARG A 119 4.40 6.43 0.35
C ARG A 119 4.38 6.27 1.87
N SER A 120 5.04 5.25 2.41
CA SER A 120 5.10 5.03 3.85
C SER A 120 5.90 6.10 4.61
N TYR A 121 6.96 6.68 4.00
CA TYR A 121 7.90 7.58 4.68
C TYR A 121 7.79 9.05 4.32
N GLN A 122 7.30 9.44 3.13
CA GLN A 122 7.16 10.85 2.77
C GLN A 122 6.20 11.60 3.70
N TYR A 123 5.39 10.85 4.41
CA TYR A 123 4.41 11.38 5.35
C TYR A 123 4.88 11.31 6.81
N SER A 124 6.04 10.67 7.09
CA SER A 124 6.57 10.50 8.45
C SER A 124 7.69 11.48 8.84
N LYS A 125 8.19 12.32 7.91
CA LYS A 125 9.19 13.36 8.24
C LYS A 125 8.53 14.68 8.50
N PRO A 126 8.72 15.32 9.68
CA PRO A 126 8.43 16.73 9.84
C PRO A 126 9.35 17.51 8.89
N ASP A 127 8.75 18.26 7.97
CA ASP A 127 9.45 19.21 7.13
C ASP A 127 10.02 20.32 8.03
N ASN A 128 11.34 20.32 8.26
CA ASN A 128 12.07 21.33 9.05
C ASN A 128 12.22 22.64 8.26
N GLY A 129 11.25 23.01 7.45
CA GLY A 129 11.17 24.26 6.71
C GLY A 129 10.27 25.26 7.41
N ASP A 130 10.89 26.36 7.85
CA ASP A 130 10.30 27.55 8.44
C ASP A 130 9.40 28.28 7.42
N ASN A 131 8.18 27.77 7.17
CA ASN A 131 7.18 28.45 6.34
C ASN A 131 5.79 28.33 6.95
N ARG A 132 5.39 29.37 7.67
CA ARG A 132 4.06 29.51 8.30
C ARG A 132 2.89 29.53 7.30
N GLU A 133 3.14 29.78 6.02
CA GLU A 133 2.11 29.77 4.96
C GLU A 133 1.75 28.37 4.41
N GLN A 134 2.52 27.32 4.75
CA GLN A 134 2.23 25.93 4.32
C GLN A 134 1.37 25.15 5.33
N ASN A 135 0.97 25.74 6.44
CA ASN A 135 0.22 25.06 7.49
C ASN A 135 -1.25 24.76 7.11
N GLU A 136 -1.84 25.50 6.18
CA GLU A 136 -3.23 25.31 5.76
C GLU A 136 -3.46 24.04 4.90
N ASN A 137 -2.39 23.45 4.35
CA ASN A 137 -2.48 22.25 3.49
C ASN A 137 -2.09 20.95 4.20
N ARG A 138 -1.92 20.94 5.52
CA ARG A 138 -1.42 19.78 6.28
C ARG A 138 -2.52 18.85 6.75
N GLU A 139 -3.65 19.42 7.12
CA GLU A 139 -4.79 18.70 7.66
C GLU A 139 -6.02 18.98 6.77
N LEU A 140 -6.68 17.91 6.35
CA LEU A 140 -7.96 17.98 5.64
C LEU A 140 -9.07 17.55 6.60
N ARG A 141 -10.18 18.28 6.57
CA ARG A 141 -11.39 17.95 7.35
C ARG A 141 -12.61 17.87 6.45
N LEU A 142 -13.32 16.76 6.55
CA LEU A 142 -14.58 16.50 5.87
C LEU A 142 -15.60 16.00 6.91
N GLY A 143 -16.40 16.92 7.43
CA GLY A 143 -17.29 16.61 8.55
C GLY A 143 -16.50 16.11 9.77
N SER A 144 -16.78 14.90 10.23
CA SER A 144 -16.09 14.23 11.35
C SER A 144 -14.76 13.56 10.96
N LEU A 145 -14.47 13.42 9.68
CA LEU A 145 -13.23 12.84 9.18
C LEU A 145 -12.10 13.87 9.19
N ARG A 146 -11.01 13.57 9.89
CA ARG A 146 -9.76 14.32 9.89
C ARG A 146 -8.66 13.48 9.22
N ILE A 147 -7.88 14.10 8.35
CA ILE A 147 -6.78 13.46 7.61
C ILE A 147 -5.54 14.32 7.80
N ASP A 148 -4.54 13.79 8.45
CA ASP A 148 -3.26 14.49 8.69
C ASP A 148 -2.18 13.88 7.80
N LYS A 149 -1.67 14.72 6.88
CA LYS A 149 -0.64 14.33 5.93
C LYS A 149 0.70 14.04 6.61
N LEU A 150 1.05 14.76 7.66
CA LEU A 150 2.37 14.66 8.29
C LEU A 150 2.49 13.41 9.14
N SER A 151 1.46 13.10 9.93
CA SER A 151 1.41 11.88 10.74
C SER A 151 0.97 10.66 9.93
N HIS A 152 0.57 10.84 8.65
CA HIS A 152 -0.01 9.79 7.80
C HIS A 152 -1.16 9.06 8.48
N SER A 153 -2.00 9.80 9.16
CA SER A 153 -3.11 9.28 9.95
C SER A 153 -4.44 9.89 9.52
N ALA A 154 -5.49 9.14 9.70
CA ALA A 154 -6.85 9.62 9.61
C ALA A 154 -7.64 9.16 10.82
N ASP A 155 -8.59 9.96 11.23
CA ASP A 155 -9.51 9.62 12.32
C ASP A 155 -10.92 10.15 12.03
N VAL A 156 -11.90 9.50 12.67
CA VAL A 156 -13.31 9.91 12.66
C VAL A 156 -13.71 10.21 14.09
N ASP A 157 -14.02 11.47 14.40
CA ASP A 157 -14.30 11.93 15.76
C ASP A 157 -13.24 11.51 16.80
N GLY A 158 -11.95 11.57 16.42
CA GLY A 158 -10.82 11.18 17.25
C GLY A 158 -10.58 9.66 17.34
N ARG A 159 -11.38 8.84 16.68
CA ARG A 159 -11.14 7.38 16.58
C ARG A 159 -10.25 7.08 15.39
N PRO A 160 -9.06 6.48 15.60
CA PRO A 160 -8.11 6.23 14.52
C PRO A 160 -8.70 5.31 13.43
N LEU A 161 -8.58 5.72 12.18
CA LEU A 161 -8.94 4.93 11.01
C LEU A 161 -7.71 4.16 10.51
N GLN A 162 -7.75 2.85 10.57
CA GLN A 162 -6.64 1.97 10.21
C GLN A 162 -6.55 1.82 8.68
N LEU A 163 -5.62 2.54 8.07
CA LEU A 163 -5.41 2.54 6.61
C LEU A 163 -4.03 2.03 6.25
N THR A 164 -3.92 1.29 5.14
CA THR A 164 -2.62 1.05 4.51
C THR A 164 -2.12 2.33 3.85
N SER A 165 -0.81 2.38 3.52
CA SER A 165 -0.21 3.56 2.86
C SER A 165 -0.90 3.92 1.55
N THR A 166 -1.36 2.91 0.81
CA THR A 166 -2.07 3.08 -0.46
C THR A 166 -3.49 3.61 -0.25
N GLU A 167 -4.24 3.05 0.71
CA GLU A 167 -5.58 3.53 1.07
C GLU A 167 -5.55 4.98 1.57
N PHE A 168 -4.57 5.32 2.41
CA PHE A 168 -4.35 6.69 2.86
C PHE A 168 -4.07 7.64 1.69
N GLY A 169 -3.17 7.23 0.75
CA GLY A 169 -2.85 8.02 -0.43
C GLY A 169 -4.07 8.33 -1.30
N ILE A 170 -4.94 7.34 -1.51
CA ILE A 170 -6.19 7.50 -2.26
C ILE A 170 -7.14 8.44 -1.51
N LEU A 171 -7.35 8.23 -0.21
CA LEU A 171 -8.21 9.06 0.60
C LEU A 171 -7.74 10.52 0.59
N TYR A 172 -6.44 10.75 0.80
CA TYR A 172 -5.86 12.10 0.79
C TYR A 172 -6.01 12.80 -0.56
N LEU A 173 -5.83 12.06 -1.67
CA LEU A 173 -6.01 12.59 -3.02
C LEU A 173 -7.45 13.05 -3.25
N LEU A 174 -8.44 12.20 -2.96
CA LEU A 174 -9.85 12.50 -3.19
C LEU A 174 -10.36 13.60 -2.25
N ALA A 175 -9.97 13.54 -0.98
CA ALA A 175 -10.36 14.50 0.04
C ALA A 175 -9.74 15.89 -0.17
N GLY A 176 -8.58 15.95 -0.81
CA GLY A 176 -7.91 17.21 -1.13
C GLY A 176 -8.61 18.04 -2.24
N GLN A 177 -9.51 17.42 -3.00
CA GLN A 177 -10.27 18.10 -4.07
C GLN A 177 -11.72 17.57 -4.12
N PRO A 178 -12.55 17.90 -3.12
CA PRO A 178 -13.95 17.47 -3.08
C PRO A 178 -14.72 17.94 -4.32
N GLY A 179 -15.62 17.09 -4.82
CA GLY A 179 -16.39 17.33 -6.04
C GLY A 179 -15.66 16.96 -7.33
N ARG A 180 -14.32 16.92 -7.34
CA ARG A 180 -13.55 16.52 -8.53
C ARG A 180 -13.63 15.00 -8.75
N VAL A 181 -13.91 14.60 -10.00
CA VAL A 181 -13.85 13.19 -10.40
C VAL A 181 -12.45 12.85 -10.87
N PHE A 182 -11.91 11.78 -10.32
CA PHE A 182 -10.62 11.20 -10.71
C PHE A 182 -10.87 9.86 -11.40
N SER A 183 -10.32 9.67 -12.59
CA SER A 183 -10.32 8.36 -13.25
C SER A 183 -9.46 7.36 -12.48
N ALA A 184 -9.63 6.06 -12.74
CA ALA A 184 -8.74 5.04 -12.16
C ALA A 184 -7.28 5.28 -12.57
N GLU A 185 -7.04 5.74 -13.79
CA GLU A 185 -5.72 6.12 -14.28
C GLU A 185 -5.14 7.31 -13.50
N ASP A 186 -5.93 8.39 -13.30
CA ASP A 186 -5.48 9.55 -12.51
C ASP A 186 -5.10 9.16 -11.09
N ILE A 187 -5.94 8.34 -10.42
CA ILE A 187 -5.68 7.85 -9.07
C ILE A 187 -4.39 7.03 -9.07
N PHE A 188 -4.24 6.10 -10.01
CA PHE A 188 -3.05 5.26 -10.09
C PHE A 188 -1.79 6.10 -10.29
N GLN A 189 -1.77 6.98 -11.30
CA GLN A 189 -0.62 7.82 -11.60
C GLN A 189 -0.24 8.73 -10.43
N GLN A 190 -1.22 9.30 -9.72
CA GLN A 190 -0.96 10.23 -8.62
C GLN A 190 -0.57 9.54 -7.31
N VAL A 191 -1.13 8.36 -7.02
CA VAL A 191 -0.85 7.61 -5.80
C VAL A 191 0.37 6.71 -5.98
N TRP A 192 0.44 5.92 -7.05
CA TRP A 192 1.59 5.05 -7.32
C TRP A 192 2.77 5.80 -7.93
N LYS A 193 2.52 6.92 -8.63
CA LYS A 193 3.51 7.71 -9.39
C LYS A 193 4.21 6.90 -10.47
N GLU A 194 3.47 6.00 -11.08
CA GLU A 194 3.88 5.12 -12.17
C GLU A 194 2.92 5.23 -13.33
N LYS A 195 3.35 4.74 -14.51
CA LYS A 195 2.46 4.67 -15.67
C LYS A 195 1.37 3.63 -15.40
N TYR A 196 0.14 3.99 -15.73
CA TYR A 196 -0.99 3.09 -15.65
C TYR A 196 -0.91 2.02 -16.74
N PHE A 197 -1.10 0.76 -16.36
CA PHE A 197 -1.28 -0.35 -17.29
C PHE A 197 -2.71 -0.83 -17.19
N GLU A 198 -3.45 -0.89 -18.31
CA GLU A 198 -4.90 -1.11 -18.40
C GLU A 198 -5.45 -2.35 -17.68
N SER A 199 -4.64 -3.30 -17.29
CA SER A 199 -5.09 -4.52 -16.60
C SER A 199 -5.21 -4.39 -15.08
N ASN A 200 -5.12 -3.17 -14.52
CA ASN A 200 -5.03 -3.00 -13.08
C ASN A 200 -6.38 -2.71 -12.43
N ASN A 201 -7.07 -3.77 -11.98
CA ASN A 201 -8.17 -3.65 -11.01
C ASN A 201 -7.71 -3.14 -9.63
N THR A 202 -6.44 -2.78 -9.48
CA THR A 202 -5.79 -2.37 -8.23
C THR A 202 -6.52 -1.20 -7.58
N VAL A 203 -6.80 -0.13 -8.34
CA VAL A 203 -7.51 1.04 -7.81
C VAL A 203 -8.90 0.67 -7.32
N MET A 204 -9.65 -0.12 -8.09
CA MET A 204 -11.00 -0.56 -7.74
C MET A 204 -11.02 -1.34 -6.42
N VAL A 205 -10.07 -2.23 -6.22
CA VAL A 205 -9.95 -3.04 -5.00
C VAL A 205 -9.66 -2.16 -3.78
N HIS A 206 -8.70 -1.24 -3.90
CA HIS A 206 -8.39 -0.31 -2.80
C HIS A 206 -9.54 0.64 -2.49
N ILE A 207 -10.26 1.13 -3.51
CA ILE A 207 -11.48 1.95 -3.32
C ILE A 207 -12.56 1.16 -2.58
N SER A 208 -12.77 -0.12 -2.93
CA SER A 208 -13.75 -0.97 -2.23
C SER A 208 -13.42 -1.10 -0.76
N LYS A 209 -12.17 -1.46 -0.44
CA LYS A 209 -11.70 -1.59 0.95
C LYS A 209 -11.76 -0.29 1.73
N LEU A 210 -11.36 0.80 1.09
CA LEU A 210 -11.39 2.11 1.71
C LEU A 210 -12.84 2.52 2.03
N ARG A 211 -13.79 2.22 1.14
CA ARG A 211 -15.22 2.42 1.39
C ARG A 211 -15.70 1.63 2.61
N ASP A 212 -15.39 0.33 2.66
CA ASP A 212 -15.83 -0.53 3.76
C ASP A 212 -15.34 0.02 5.12
N LYS A 213 -14.09 0.51 5.17
CA LYS A 213 -13.50 1.11 6.37
C LYS A 213 -14.16 2.45 6.73
N LEU A 214 -14.38 3.31 5.74
CA LEU A 214 -15.01 4.62 5.93
C LEU A 214 -16.49 4.48 6.32
N GLU A 215 -17.26 3.65 5.62
CA GLU A 215 -18.68 3.41 5.96
C GLU A 215 -18.87 2.86 7.37
N LYS A 216 -17.98 1.97 7.80
CA LYS A 216 -18.01 1.40 9.15
C LYS A 216 -17.86 2.48 10.23
N GLU A 217 -17.02 3.48 10.03
CA GLU A 217 -16.74 4.51 11.03
C GLU A 217 -17.62 5.75 10.88
N LEU A 218 -17.95 6.15 9.64
CA LEU A 218 -18.78 7.33 9.34
C LEU A 218 -20.30 7.03 9.35
N GLY A 219 -20.68 5.78 9.06
CA GLY A 219 -22.08 5.38 8.89
C GLY A 219 -22.67 5.78 7.54
N GLU A 220 -21.90 6.38 6.65
CA GLU A 220 -22.33 6.87 5.33
C GLU A 220 -21.28 6.66 4.25
N LYS A 221 -21.70 6.72 2.97
CA LYS A 221 -20.85 6.57 1.78
C LYS A 221 -20.18 7.88 1.43
N LEU A 222 -18.89 8.01 1.75
CA LEU A 222 -18.12 9.20 1.43
C LEU A 222 -17.60 9.19 -0.03
N ILE A 223 -17.13 8.03 -0.53
CA ILE A 223 -16.59 7.92 -1.88
C ILE A 223 -17.68 7.46 -2.87
N VAL A 224 -17.96 8.28 -3.87
CA VAL A 224 -18.97 8.02 -4.88
C VAL A 224 -18.34 7.55 -6.18
N THR A 225 -18.98 6.59 -6.87
CA THR A 225 -18.60 6.20 -8.22
C THR A 225 -19.36 7.05 -9.23
N VAL A 226 -18.64 7.67 -10.16
CA VAL A 226 -19.20 8.28 -11.37
C VAL A 226 -19.02 7.27 -12.48
N TRP A 227 -20.11 6.60 -12.84
CA TRP A 227 -20.10 5.47 -13.77
C TRP A 227 -19.47 5.83 -15.12
N GLY A 228 -18.55 4.99 -15.57
CA GLY A 228 -17.79 5.19 -16.81
C GLY A 228 -16.72 6.28 -16.74
N VAL A 229 -16.55 6.98 -15.61
CA VAL A 229 -15.59 8.08 -15.45
C VAL A 229 -14.58 7.82 -14.34
N GLY A 230 -15.04 7.54 -13.10
CA GLY A 230 -14.13 7.36 -11.98
C GLY A 230 -14.77 7.51 -10.61
N TYR A 231 -14.03 8.12 -9.68
CA TYR A 231 -14.38 8.24 -8.27
C TYR A 231 -14.23 9.67 -7.78
N LYS A 232 -15.07 10.09 -6.83
CA LYS A 232 -14.98 11.37 -6.14
C LYS A 232 -15.41 11.25 -4.68
N ILE A 233 -15.03 12.24 -3.88
CA ILE A 233 -15.70 12.59 -2.61
C ILE A 233 -16.63 13.78 -2.92
N GLU A 234 -17.86 13.75 -2.42
CA GLU A 234 -18.75 14.89 -2.56
C GLU A 234 -18.30 16.06 -1.69
N GLY A 235 -18.48 17.30 -2.16
CA GLY A 235 -18.12 18.51 -1.43
C GLY A 235 -19.26 18.97 -0.53
#